data_85c86d08d03aef7f0f1b91729f3c08be
#
_entry.id   85c86d08d03aef7f0f1b91729f3c08be
#
_cell.length_a   1.000
_cell.length_b   1.000
_cell.length_c   1.000
_cell.angle_alpha   90.00
_cell.angle_beta   90.00
_cell.angle_gamma   90.00
#
_symmetry.space_group_name_H-M   'P 1'
#
loop_
_entity.id
_entity.type
_entity.pdbx_description
1 polymer ?
#
loop_
_entity_poly.entity_id
_entity_poly.type
_entity_poly.pdbx_seq_one_letter_code
_entity_poly.pdbx_strand_id
1 'polypeptide(L)'
;MRPIHRLACSLLVAFPVGVLAACSSGGGAAGGPAPERSTIVVDAVPTADAAGLYIAYDNGYFAKQGLTVKIGTVFGGEFGMADLQSGKAQLLEGNYVSFILAQTAGKYENKPINMRIVANTSQMQPGNQALYVMPESKFKTVADLTGHHARIGINTPDNIGQVLLGSLFKENGLTMSGIQQVYDPLPTLPKLLSTGKIDAAWLPEPFGTEAEQQYGAIQLADFDTGSLQNFPIGCVIGTTQWVKTHPNTAAAFLRAFQQGQQVADTNRNAVEQALLRNKVAATPVIAATMTLDTYPLTMDVPAMQRVSDAMFEFNLMPGFKQPYQITEMIQPEPGEIIK
;
A
#
# COMPACT_ATOMS: atom_id res chain seq x y z
N MET A 1 45.89 -89.66 -5.52
CA MET A 1 46.43 -89.67 -4.14
C MET A 1 45.77 -88.59 -3.33
N ARG A 2 45.16 -88.97 -2.26
CA ARG A 2 44.46 -88.11 -1.29
C ARG A 2 45.47 -87.25 -0.50
N PRO A 3 45.06 -86.39 0.27
CA PRO A 3 44.26 -85.20 0.59
C PRO A 3 44.88 -84.31 1.68
N ILE A 4 44.24 -83.48 2.24
CA ILE A 4 44.01 -83.27 3.70
C ILE A 4 43.19 -82.02 3.92
N HIS A 5 42.08 -82.19 4.65
CA HIS A 5 41.23 -81.13 5.16
C HIS A 5 41.91 -80.28 6.24
N ARG A 6 41.72 -78.98 6.22
CA ARG A 6 41.81 -78.18 7.45
C ARG A 6 40.57 -77.29 7.55
N LEU A 7 39.76 -77.58 8.58
CA LEU A 7 38.72 -76.71 9.09
C LEU A 7 39.36 -75.41 9.57
N ALA A 8 38.83 -74.34 9.16
CA ALA A 8 39.04 -73.04 9.80
C ALA A 8 37.68 -72.45 10.27
N CYS A 9 37.53 -72.36 11.59
CA CYS A 9 36.44 -71.72 12.26
C CYS A 9 36.45 -70.20 11.92
N SER A 10 35.41 -69.71 11.27
CA SER A 10 35.19 -68.25 11.09
C SER A 10 34.30 -67.76 12.20
N LEU A 11 34.87 -66.95 13.08
CA LEU A 11 34.09 -66.12 14.02
C LEU A 11 33.31 -65.06 13.24
N LEU A 12 31.99 -65.10 13.33
CA LEU A 12 31.11 -64.00 12.92
C LEU A 12 31.18 -62.87 13.99
N VAL A 13 31.82 -61.80 13.63
CA VAL A 13 31.72 -60.53 14.38
C VAL A 13 30.55 -59.79 13.83
N ALA A 14 29.46 -59.72 14.61
CA ALA A 14 28.30 -58.85 14.30
C ALA A 14 28.66 -57.39 14.61
N PHE A 15 28.77 -56.55 13.59
CA PHE A 15 28.85 -55.13 13.74
C PHE A 15 27.38 -54.53 13.81
N PRO A 16 27.07 -53.76 14.81
CA PRO A 16 25.81 -53.05 14.81
C PRO A 16 25.87 -51.94 13.74
N VAL A 17 24.96 -51.99 12.75
CA VAL A 17 24.70 -50.91 11.81
C VAL A 17 24.07 -49.78 12.59
N GLY A 18 24.87 -48.77 12.95
CA GLY A 18 24.40 -47.51 13.47
C GLY A 18 23.66 -46.78 12.34
N VAL A 19 22.33 -46.62 12.49
CA VAL A 19 21.54 -45.75 11.68
C VAL A 19 21.97 -44.32 12.00
N LEU A 20 22.85 -43.74 11.20
CA LEU A 20 23.11 -42.32 11.16
C LEU A 20 21.83 -41.64 10.62
N ALA A 21 21.01 -41.16 11.55
CA ALA A 21 20.00 -40.17 11.20
C ALA A 21 20.72 -38.95 10.59
N ALA A 22 20.71 -38.85 9.26
CA ALA A 22 21.10 -37.66 8.56
C ALA A 22 20.12 -36.55 8.96
N CYS A 23 20.53 -35.74 9.95
CA CYS A 23 19.96 -34.42 10.10
C CYS A 23 20.27 -33.70 8.82
N SER A 24 19.26 -33.59 7.92
CA SER A 24 19.28 -32.64 6.82
C SER A 24 19.39 -31.26 7.46
N SER A 25 20.61 -30.73 7.47
CA SER A 25 20.84 -29.33 7.70
C SER A 25 20.13 -28.56 6.59
N GLY A 26 18.83 -28.28 6.82
CA GLY A 26 18.10 -27.30 6.06
C GLY A 26 18.90 -26.03 6.12
N GLY A 27 19.31 -25.52 4.94
CA GLY A 27 20.03 -24.29 4.81
C GLY A 27 19.29 -23.21 5.62
N GLY A 28 20.00 -22.56 6.53
CA GLY A 28 19.45 -21.52 7.37
C GLY A 28 18.86 -20.40 6.52
N ALA A 29 17.55 -20.39 6.41
CA ALA A 29 16.85 -19.19 5.99
C ALA A 29 17.18 -18.12 7.02
N ALA A 30 17.72 -17.00 6.59
CA ALA A 30 17.86 -15.79 7.38
C ALA A 30 16.45 -15.19 7.59
N GLY A 31 15.65 -15.84 8.38
CA GLY A 31 14.26 -15.46 8.64
C GLY A 31 13.84 -16.00 10.00
N GLY A 32 13.12 -15.18 10.75
CA GLY A 32 12.58 -15.53 12.07
C GLY A 32 11.74 -16.80 12.11
N PRO A 33 10.91 -16.98 13.14
CA PRO A 33 10.04 -18.15 13.29
C PRO A 33 9.19 -18.43 12.06
N ALA A 34 8.84 -19.69 11.81
CA ALA A 34 8.02 -20.09 10.67
C ALA A 34 6.65 -19.39 10.72
N PRO A 35 6.13 -18.90 9.58
CA PRO A 35 4.80 -18.30 9.51
C PRO A 35 3.71 -19.30 9.95
N GLU A 36 2.71 -18.84 10.70
CA GLU A 36 1.52 -19.63 11.07
C GLU A 36 0.67 -19.96 9.83
N ARG A 37 0.73 -19.07 8.84
CA ARG A 37 0.07 -19.24 7.55
C ARG A 37 1.02 -18.88 6.42
N SER A 38 1.30 -19.85 5.55
CA SER A 38 2.26 -19.69 4.44
C SER A 38 1.64 -19.02 3.21
N THR A 39 0.32 -19.07 3.02
CA THR A 39 -0.36 -18.43 1.87
C THR A 39 -1.27 -17.32 2.35
N ILE A 40 -1.05 -16.10 1.85
CA ILE A 40 -1.87 -14.93 2.17
C ILE A 40 -2.28 -14.19 0.89
N VAL A 41 -3.41 -13.51 0.98
CA VAL A 41 -3.88 -12.55 -0.03
C VAL A 41 -3.64 -11.15 0.51
N VAL A 42 -3.05 -10.29 -0.31
CA VAL A 42 -2.87 -8.86 -0.06
C VAL A 42 -3.62 -8.12 -1.16
N ASP A 43 -4.70 -7.46 -0.81
CA ASP A 43 -5.38 -6.57 -1.75
C ASP A 43 -4.65 -5.23 -1.80
N ALA A 44 -4.53 -4.64 -2.99
CA ALA A 44 -3.81 -3.39 -3.19
C ALA A 44 -4.50 -2.49 -4.22
N VAL A 45 -4.40 -1.19 -4.01
CA VAL A 45 -4.81 -0.18 -5.00
C VAL A 45 -3.72 -0.08 -6.07
N PRO A 46 -4.05 -0.13 -7.38
CA PRO A 46 -3.06 -0.13 -8.45
C PRO A 46 -2.52 1.28 -8.72
N THR A 47 -1.72 1.79 -7.80
CA THR A 47 -1.01 3.08 -7.87
C THR A 47 0.49 2.90 -7.66
N ALA A 48 1.25 3.96 -7.86
CA ALA A 48 2.69 3.96 -7.57
C ALA A 48 2.98 3.75 -6.09
N ASP A 49 2.03 4.08 -5.20
CA ASP A 49 2.13 3.90 -3.75
C ASP A 49 2.49 2.45 -3.35
N ALA A 50 2.02 1.47 -4.10
CA ALA A 50 2.24 0.05 -3.81
C ALA A 50 3.53 -0.53 -4.42
N ALA A 51 4.44 0.30 -4.96
CA ALA A 51 5.63 -0.19 -5.67
C ALA A 51 6.50 -1.16 -4.85
N GLY A 52 6.70 -0.87 -3.56
CA GLY A 52 7.45 -1.76 -2.67
C GLY A 52 6.84 -3.16 -2.54
N LEU A 53 5.51 -3.25 -2.52
CA LEU A 53 4.78 -4.52 -2.50
C LEU A 53 5.02 -5.31 -3.80
N TYR A 54 4.90 -4.66 -4.96
CA TYR A 54 5.13 -5.30 -6.26
C TYR A 54 6.59 -5.73 -6.42
N ILE A 55 7.55 -4.91 -5.99
CA ILE A 55 8.98 -5.28 -6.02
C ILE A 55 9.26 -6.47 -5.11
N ALA A 56 8.70 -6.50 -3.91
CA ALA A 56 8.87 -7.62 -2.99
C ALA A 56 8.28 -8.91 -3.57
N TYR A 57 7.14 -8.82 -4.25
CA TYR A 57 6.50 -9.92 -4.95
C TYR A 57 7.35 -10.43 -6.11
N ASP A 58 7.74 -9.55 -7.03
CA ASP A 58 8.48 -9.89 -8.26
C ASP A 58 9.87 -10.47 -7.97
N ASN A 59 10.55 -9.97 -6.93
CA ASN A 59 11.89 -10.41 -6.54
C ASN A 59 11.89 -11.64 -5.62
N GLY A 60 10.69 -12.19 -5.34
CA GLY A 60 10.55 -13.38 -4.51
C GLY A 60 10.94 -13.18 -3.04
N TYR A 61 10.89 -11.94 -2.53
CA TYR A 61 11.25 -11.67 -1.14
C TYR A 61 10.27 -12.33 -0.16
N PHE A 62 9.00 -12.41 -0.52
CA PHE A 62 8.00 -13.14 0.26
C PHE A 62 8.31 -14.63 0.32
N ALA A 63 8.68 -15.24 -0.81
CA ALA A 63 9.04 -16.66 -0.86
C ALA A 63 10.26 -16.97 0.02
N LYS A 64 11.26 -16.08 0.08
CA LYS A 64 12.42 -16.19 0.97
C LYS A 64 12.04 -16.15 2.46
N GLN A 65 10.89 -15.59 2.81
CA GLN A 65 10.33 -15.58 4.16
C GLN A 65 9.32 -16.71 4.40
N GLY A 66 9.19 -17.65 3.48
CA GLY A 66 8.25 -18.77 3.58
C GLY A 66 6.79 -18.40 3.26
N LEU A 67 6.56 -17.28 2.57
CA LEU A 67 5.23 -16.81 2.20
C LEU A 67 4.96 -16.97 0.71
N THR A 68 3.78 -17.48 0.39
CA THR A 68 3.16 -17.39 -0.93
C THR A 68 2.13 -16.24 -0.89
N VAL A 69 2.48 -15.12 -1.47
CA VAL A 69 1.59 -13.94 -1.54
C VAL A 69 0.82 -13.96 -2.85
N LYS A 70 -0.49 -13.68 -2.79
CA LYS A 70 -1.33 -13.37 -3.94
C LYS A 70 -1.75 -11.92 -3.82
N ILE A 71 -1.49 -11.11 -4.84
CA ILE A 71 -1.92 -9.72 -4.86
C ILE A 71 -3.28 -9.65 -5.57
N GLY A 72 -4.28 -9.14 -4.85
CA GLY A 72 -5.58 -8.77 -5.41
C GLY A 72 -5.60 -7.29 -5.77
N THR A 73 -6.47 -6.89 -6.71
CA THR A 73 -6.63 -5.49 -7.09
C THR A 73 -7.96 -4.96 -6.59
N VAL A 74 -7.93 -3.81 -5.92
CA VAL A 74 -9.10 -3.04 -5.48
C VAL A 74 -8.98 -1.60 -5.96
N PHE A 75 -10.11 -0.92 -6.18
CA PHE A 75 -10.10 0.44 -6.76
C PHE A 75 -10.15 1.56 -5.71
N GLY A 76 -9.99 1.21 -4.46
CA GLY A 76 -9.91 2.09 -3.28
C GLY A 76 -9.82 1.24 -2.02
N GLY A 77 -9.25 1.77 -0.94
CA GLY A 77 -9.09 1.05 0.32
C GLY A 77 -10.42 0.52 0.87
N GLU A 78 -11.50 1.28 0.74
CA GLU A 78 -12.83 0.89 1.20
C GLU A 78 -13.38 -0.35 0.46
N PHE A 79 -13.05 -0.56 -0.82
CA PHE A 79 -13.49 -1.76 -1.56
C PHE A 79 -12.81 -3.04 -1.08
N GLY A 80 -11.58 -2.94 -0.53
CA GLY A 80 -10.88 -4.09 0.06
C GLY A 80 -11.35 -4.43 1.48
N MET A 81 -12.11 -3.55 2.15
CA MET A 81 -12.51 -3.75 3.54
C MET A 81 -13.42 -4.98 3.74
N ALA A 82 -14.30 -5.28 2.79
CA ALA A 82 -15.15 -6.48 2.85
C ALA A 82 -14.33 -7.77 2.76
N ASP A 83 -13.31 -7.78 1.89
CA ASP A 83 -12.40 -8.92 1.73
C ASP A 83 -11.51 -9.09 2.97
N LEU A 84 -11.01 -8.00 3.54
CA LEU A 84 -10.27 -8.00 4.80
C LEU A 84 -11.12 -8.53 5.96
N GLN A 85 -12.35 -8.03 6.11
CA GLN A 85 -13.25 -8.40 7.19
C GLN A 85 -13.73 -9.85 7.11
N SER A 86 -13.94 -10.37 5.90
CA SER A 86 -14.33 -11.77 5.68
C SER A 86 -13.15 -12.74 5.78
N GLY A 87 -11.91 -12.24 5.82
CA GLY A 87 -10.69 -13.04 5.79
C GLY A 87 -10.34 -13.58 4.40
N LYS A 88 -11.00 -13.14 3.35
CA LYS A 88 -10.64 -13.44 1.96
C LYS A 88 -9.29 -12.81 1.62
N ALA A 89 -9.05 -11.55 1.99
CA ALA A 89 -7.74 -10.95 2.09
C ALA A 89 -7.26 -10.93 3.56
N GLN A 90 -5.98 -11.09 3.78
CA GLN A 90 -5.35 -11.02 5.11
C GLN A 90 -4.79 -9.65 5.40
N LEU A 91 -4.31 -9.00 4.36
CA LEU A 91 -3.77 -7.64 4.40
C LEU A 91 -4.41 -6.82 3.28
N LEU A 92 -4.48 -5.53 3.49
CA LEU A 92 -5.01 -4.55 2.53
C LEU A 92 -4.06 -3.36 2.48
N GLU A 93 -3.59 -3.03 1.29
CA GLU A 93 -2.86 -1.81 0.99
C GLU A 93 -3.82 -0.75 0.47
N GLY A 94 -3.63 0.50 0.90
CA GLY A 94 -4.40 1.67 0.47
C GLY A 94 -4.12 2.89 1.34
N ASN A 95 -4.94 3.92 1.19
CA ASN A 95 -4.69 5.19 1.87
C ASN A 95 -5.14 5.20 3.34
N TYR A 96 -4.42 5.97 4.15
CA TYR A 96 -4.69 6.15 5.58
C TYR A 96 -6.10 6.64 5.87
N VAL A 97 -6.63 7.57 5.07
CA VAL A 97 -7.92 8.23 5.34
C VAL A 97 -9.05 7.21 5.39
N SER A 98 -9.16 6.35 4.37
CA SER A 98 -10.18 5.29 4.34
C SER A 98 -10.07 4.34 5.54
N PHE A 99 -8.84 4.03 5.97
CA PHE A 99 -8.63 3.11 7.09
C PHE A 99 -8.91 3.74 8.44
N ILE A 100 -8.53 5.00 8.66
CA ILE A 100 -8.85 5.73 9.88
C ILE A 100 -10.37 5.91 9.99
N LEU A 101 -11.06 6.22 8.90
CA LEU A 101 -12.52 6.32 8.90
C LEU A 101 -13.20 5.02 9.29
N ALA A 102 -12.80 3.90 8.70
CA ALA A 102 -13.34 2.61 9.07
C ALA A 102 -13.01 2.23 10.53
N GLN A 103 -11.80 2.53 11.00
CA GLN A 103 -11.38 2.30 12.39
C GLN A 103 -12.20 3.16 13.35
N THR A 104 -12.40 4.44 13.08
CA THR A 104 -13.13 5.37 13.96
C THR A 104 -14.63 5.12 13.94
N ALA A 105 -15.19 4.65 12.83
CA ALA A 105 -16.56 4.16 12.77
C ALA A 105 -16.75 2.87 13.60
N GLY A 106 -15.67 2.15 13.90
CA GLY A 106 -15.67 0.89 14.65
C GLY A 106 -16.38 -0.26 13.94
N LYS A 107 -16.82 -0.03 12.70
CA LYS A 107 -17.57 -1.00 11.88
C LYS A 107 -17.45 -0.67 10.40
N TYR A 108 -17.53 -1.70 9.59
CA TYR A 108 -17.72 -1.61 8.14
C TYR A 108 -18.95 -2.45 7.75
N GLU A 109 -19.86 -1.88 6.96
CA GLU A 109 -21.15 -2.52 6.60
C GLU A 109 -21.90 -3.12 7.81
N ASN A 110 -21.98 -2.36 8.91
CA ASN A 110 -22.60 -2.76 10.19
C ASN A 110 -21.92 -3.92 10.93
N LYS A 111 -20.76 -4.40 10.49
CA LYS A 111 -19.96 -5.40 11.20
C LYS A 111 -18.79 -4.75 11.91
N PRO A 112 -18.47 -5.13 13.15
CA PRO A 112 -17.30 -4.59 13.87
C PRO A 112 -16.02 -4.82 13.07
N ILE A 113 -15.18 -3.79 13.03
CA ILE A 113 -13.84 -3.88 12.46
C ILE A 113 -12.86 -3.19 13.40
N ASN A 114 -11.70 -3.79 13.56
CA ASN A 114 -10.58 -3.22 14.30
C ASN A 114 -9.30 -3.64 13.58
N MET A 115 -8.45 -2.67 13.28
CA MET A 115 -7.32 -2.85 12.38
C MET A 115 -6.01 -2.44 13.02
N ARG A 116 -4.92 -2.97 12.45
CA ARG A 116 -3.53 -2.60 12.77
C ARG A 116 -2.79 -2.24 11.50
N ILE A 117 -2.02 -1.16 11.57
CA ILE A 117 -1.06 -0.78 10.53
C ILE A 117 0.13 -1.72 10.66
N VAL A 118 0.47 -2.39 9.56
CA VAL A 118 1.58 -3.34 9.47
C VAL A 118 2.82 -2.66 8.88
N ALA A 119 2.62 -1.77 7.89
CA ALA A 119 3.70 -1.05 7.22
C ALA A 119 3.19 0.26 6.59
N ASN A 120 4.07 1.25 6.44
CA ASN A 120 3.84 2.39 5.55
C ASN A 120 4.17 1.99 4.11
N THR A 121 3.48 2.55 3.12
CA THR A 121 3.77 2.29 1.69
C THR A 121 4.37 3.50 1.00
N SER A 122 3.78 4.67 1.17
CA SER A 122 4.14 5.85 0.38
C SER A 122 3.94 7.16 1.13
N GLN A 123 4.66 8.16 0.64
CA GLN A 123 4.61 9.54 1.10
C GLN A 123 4.71 10.46 -0.10
N MET A 124 3.96 11.57 -0.10
CA MET A 124 3.94 12.52 -1.20
C MET A 124 5.31 13.09 -1.54
N GLN A 125 5.47 13.41 -2.80
CA GLN A 125 6.55 14.20 -3.39
C GLN A 125 5.95 15.21 -4.36
N PRO A 126 6.60 16.35 -4.62
CA PRO A 126 6.10 17.30 -5.60
C PRO A 126 5.78 16.65 -6.95
N GLY A 127 4.54 16.79 -7.39
CA GLY A 127 4.05 16.31 -8.68
C GLY A 127 3.52 14.88 -8.73
N ASN A 128 3.59 14.08 -7.65
CA ASN A 128 3.05 12.72 -7.67
C ASN A 128 1.57 12.61 -7.33
N GLN A 129 1.02 13.67 -6.73
CA GLN A 129 -0.39 13.82 -6.40
C GLN A 129 -0.80 15.21 -6.85
N ALA A 130 -1.59 15.33 -7.92
CA ALA A 130 -1.91 16.64 -8.47
C ALA A 130 -3.35 16.74 -8.96
N LEU A 131 -3.81 17.99 -9.13
CA LEU A 131 -5.08 18.33 -9.74
C LEU A 131 -4.84 18.67 -11.20
N TYR A 132 -5.54 18.01 -12.10
CA TYR A 132 -5.40 18.16 -13.54
C TYR A 132 -6.63 18.77 -14.19
N VAL A 133 -6.41 19.53 -15.27
CA VAL A 133 -7.44 20.06 -16.16
C VAL A 133 -7.02 19.86 -17.62
N MET A 134 -7.96 20.03 -18.56
CA MET A 134 -7.61 20.07 -19.98
C MET A 134 -7.06 21.46 -20.38
N PRO A 135 -6.16 21.56 -21.37
CA PRO A 135 -5.58 22.85 -21.78
C PRO A 135 -6.58 23.92 -22.18
N GLU A 136 -7.70 23.52 -22.79
CA GLU A 136 -8.79 24.38 -23.21
C GLU A 136 -9.79 24.70 -22.09
N SER A 137 -9.60 24.12 -20.90
CA SER A 137 -10.47 24.37 -19.74
C SER A 137 -10.55 25.87 -19.43
N LYS A 138 -11.74 26.33 -19.06
CA LYS A 138 -11.95 27.67 -18.53
C LYS A 138 -11.35 27.87 -17.13
N PHE A 139 -11.05 26.80 -16.43
CA PHE A 139 -10.44 26.80 -15.11
C PHE A 139 -8.92 26.85 -15.25
N LYS A 140 -8.32 28.01 -14.94
CA LYS A 140 -6.87 28.26 -15.06
C LYS A 140 -6.19 28.36 -13.69
N THR A 141 -6.97 28.53 -12.64
CA THR A 141 -6.53 28.62 -11.25
C THR A 141 -7.44 27.79 -10.35
N VAL A 142 -6.97 27.46 -9.15
CA VAL A 142 -7.81 26.80 -8.13
C VAL A 142 -9.04 27.64 -7.77
N ALA A 143 -8.90 28.98 -7.78
CA ALA A 143 -9.99 29.89 -7.48
C ALA A 143 -11.15 29.83 -8.50
N ASP A 144 -10.84 29.56 -9.77
CA ASP A 144 -11.87 29.45 -10.82
C ASP A 144 -12.84 28.28 -10.55
N LEU A 145 -12.38 27.24 -9.85
CA LEU A 145 -13.18 26.04 -9.59
C LEU A 145 -14.36 26.31 -8.65
N THR A 146 -14.22 27.22 -7.69
CA THR A 146 -15.21 27.44 -6.63
C THR A 146 -16.45 28.24 -7.09
N GLY A 147 -16.28 29.15 -8.03
CA GLY A 147 -17.37 30.02 -8.47
C GLY A 147 -18.30 29.47 -9.55
N HIS A 148 -18.00 28.25 -10.06
CA HIS A 148 -18.61 27.75 -11.29
C HIS A 148 -19.14 26.31 -11.21
N HIS A 149 -19.37 25.79 -10.01
CA HIS A 149 -19.84 24.41 -9.80
C HIS A 149 -18.98 23.39 -10.56
N ALA A 150 -17.65 23.54 -10.52
CA ALA A 150 -16.73 22.65 -11.21
C ALA A 150 -16.94 21.20 -10.75
N ARG A 151 -17.00 20.28 -11.70
CA ARG A 151 -17.07 18.86 -11.46
C ARG A 151 -15.65 18.32 -11.29
N ILE A 152 -15.31 17.90 -10.07
CA ILE A 152 -13.96 17.39 -9.76
C ILE A 152 -14.03 15.88 -9.55
N GLY A 153 -13.31 15.14 -10.39
CA GLY A 153 -13.20 13.70 -10.28
C GLY A 153 -12.27 13.30 -9.15
N ILE A 154 -12.75 12.38 -8.30
CA ILE A 154 -11.97 11.65 -7.30
C ILE A 154 -12.47 10.20 -7.29
N ASN A 155 -11.67 9.25 -6.75
CA ASN A 155 -12.04 7.84 -6.90
C ASN A 155 -13.25 7.43 -6.04
N THR A 156 -13.34 7.92 -4.81
CA THR A 156 -14.38 7.52 -3.85
C THR A 156 -14.68 8.64 -2.87
N PRO A 157 -15.87 8.68 -2.25
CA PRO A 157 -16.13 9.62 -1.17
C PRO A 157 -15.26 9.32 0.05
N ASP A 158 -15.09 10.31 0.91
CA ASP A 158 -14.46 10.21 2.22
C ASP A 158 -13.08 9.51 2.17
N ASN A 159 -12.21 9.96 1.27
CA ASN A 159 -10.87 9.41 1.07
C ASN A 159 -9.78 10.50 1.03
N ILE A 160 -8.55 10.08 0.73
CA ILE A 160 -7.38 10.96 0.68
C ILE A 160 -7.58 12.13 -0.30
N GLY A 161 -8.18 11.92 -1.48
CA GLY A 161 -8.43 12.99 -2.46
C GLY A 161 -9.28 14.11 -1.89
N GLN A 162 -10.20 13.81 -0.98
CA GLN A 162 -11.01 14.83 -0.32
C GLN A 162 -10.21 15.66 0.69
N VAL A 163 -9.29 15.04 1.43
CA VAL A 163 -8.36 15.73 2.33
C VAL A 163 -7.44 16.64 1.53
N LEU A 164 -6.86 16.13 0.44
CA LEU A 164 -5.97 16.88 -0.43
C LEU A 164 -6.68 18.11 -1.05
N LEU A 165 -7.88 17.91 -1.60
CA LEU A 165 -8.70 19.02 -2.13
C LEU A 165 -9.05 20.04 -1.03
N GLY A 166 -9.47 19.58 0.14
CA GLY A 166 -9.80 20.44 1.27
C GLY A 166 -8.62 21.34 1.66
N SER A 167 -7.42 20.75 1.76
CA SER A 167 -6.20 21.50 2.07
C SER A 167 -5.84 22.50 0.97
N LEU A 168 -5.83 22.06 -0.30
CA LEU A 168 -5.53 22.95 -1.43
C LEU A 168 -6.46 24.16 -1.47
N PHE A 169 -7.77 23.95 -1.30
CA PHE A 169 -8.72 25.04 -1.29
C PHE A 169 -8.49 25.98 -0.10
N LYS A 170 -8.27 25.45 1.11
CA LYS A 170 -7.99 26.25 2.30
C LYS A 170 -6.72 27.09 2.15
N GLU A 171 -5.63 26.52 1.64
CA GLU A 171 -4.36 27.25 1.41
C GLU A 171 -4.52 28.41 0.40
N ASN A 172 -5.49 28.29 -0.50
CA ASN A 172 -5.85 29.36 -1.43
C ASN A 172 -6.92 30.33 -0.87
N GLY A 173 -7.29 30.22 0.41
CA GLY A 173 -8.33 31.04 1.04
C GLY A 173 -9.75 30.72 0.56
N LEU A 174 -9.96 29.51 0.03
CA LEU A 174 -11.20 29.04 -0.58
C LEU A 174 -11.87 27.96 0.28
N THR A 175 -13.10 27.60 -0.08
CA THR A 175 -13.81 26.47 0.52
C THR A 175 -14.26 25.51 -0.57
N MET A 176 -14.52 24.26 -0.21
CA MET A 176 -15.06 23.27 -1.15
C MET A 176 -16.55 23.50 -1.48
N SER A 177 -17.18 24.54 -0.95
CA SER A 177 -18.54 24.92 -1.32
C SER A 177 -18.58 25.38 -2.79
N GLY A 178 -19.55 24.89 -3.53
CA GLY A 178 -19.71 25.25 -4.94
C GLY A 178 -18.94 24.38 -5.93
N ILE A 179 -18.22 23.36 -5.49
CA ILE A 179 -17.74 22.28 -6.37
C ILE A 179 -18.69 21.07 -6.30
N GLN A 180 -18.68 20.27 -7.36
CA GLN A 180 -19.34 18.98 -7.41
C GLN A 180 -18.28 17.87 -7.46
N GLN A 181 -18.21 17.04 -6.44
CA GLN A 181 -17.35 15.85 -6.48
C GLN A 181 -18.02 14.75 -7.34
N VAL A 182 -17.26 14.17 -8.26
CA VAL A 182 -17.68 13.06 -9.12
C VAL A 182 -16.81 11.85 -8.80
N TYR A 183 -17.46 10.75 -8.44
CA TYR A 183 -16.78 9.54 -8.00
C TYR A 183 -16.71 8.51 -9.13
N ASP A 184 -15.50 8.11 -9.49
CA ASP A 184 -15.26 7.08 -10.50
C ASP A 184 -13.87 6.45 -10.28
N PRO A 185 -13.65 5.15 -10.58
CA PRO A 185 -12.34 4.52 -10.38
C PRO A 185 -11.19 5.28 -11.03
N LEU A 186 -10.04 5.34 -10.34
CA LEU A 186 -8.84 6.07 -10.81
C LEU A 186 -8.49 5.83 -12.29
N PRO A 187 -8.51 4.58 -12.81
CA PRO A 187 -8.17 4.33 -14.22
C PRO A 187 -9.12 4.98 -15.22
N THR A 188 -10.32 5.40 -14.80
CA THR A 188 -11.32 6.01 -15.69
C THR A 188 -11.27 7.54 -15.69
N LEU A 189 -10.73 8.15 -14.63
CA LEU A 189 -10.73 9.60 -14.46
C LEU A 189 -9.99 10.36 -15.58
N PRO A 190 -8.82 9.91 -16.10
CA PRO A 190 -8.17 10.57 -17.23
C PRO A 190 -9.07 10.67 -18.46
N LYS A 191 -9.82 9.61 -18.75
CA LYS A 191 -10.77 9.57 -19.87
C LYS A 191 -11.99 10.48 -19.62
N LEU A 192 -12.53 10.51 -18.40
CA LEU A 192 -13.63 11.40 -18.06
C LEU A 192 -13.22 12.85 -18.20
N LEU A 193 -12.01 13.20 -17.77
CA LEU A 193 -11.42 14.53 -17.91
C LEU A 193 -11.31 14.91 -19.38
N SER A 194 -10.70 14.07 -20.22
CA SER A 194 -10.49 14.33 -21.65
C SER A 194 -11.79 14.49 -22.45
N THR A 195 -12.89 13.91 -21.99
CA THR A 195 -14.20 14.00 -22.65
C THR A 195 -15.09 15.11 -22.07
N GLY A 196 -14.59 15.91 -21.12
CA GLY A 196 -15.33 16.98 -20.46
C GLY A 196 -16.50 16.51 -19.60
N LYS A 197 -16.53 15.24 -19.19
CA LYS A 197 -17.50 14.73 -18.21
C LYS A 197 -17.22 15.23 -16.81
N ILE A 198 -15.94 15.49 -16.51
CA ILE A 198 -15.47 16.22 -15.34
C ILE A 198 -14.60 17.39 -15.80
N ASP A 199 -14.50 18.42 -14.99
CA ASP A 199 -13.81 19.67 -15.30
C ASP A 199 -12.38 19.69 -14.79
N ALA A 200 -12.12 18.97 -13.69
CA ALA A 200 -10.82 18.72 -13.12
C ALA A 200 -10.79 17.30 -12.53
N ALA A 201 -9.60 16.74 -12.30
CA ALA A 201 -9.43 15.45 -11.66
C ALA A 201 -8.25 15.48 -10.68
N TRP A 202 -8.44 14.94 -9.47
CA TRP A 202 -7.33 14.51 -8.64
C TRP A 202 -6.80 13.20 -9.20
N LEU A 203 -5.52 13.17 -9.53
CA LEU A 203 -4.89 11.99 -10.08
C LEU A 203 -3.56 11.72 -9.35
N PRO A 204 -3.46 10.58 -8.65
CA PRO A 204 -2.19 10.03 -8.22
C PRO A 204 -1.46 9.40 -9.40
N GLU A 205 -0.16 9.11 -9.25
CA GLU A 205 0.57 8.37 -10.26
C GLU A 205 0.21 6.86 -10.27
N PRO A 206 0.12 6.25 -11.47
CA PRO A 206 0.54 6.74 -12.78
C PRO A 206 -0.54 7.52 -13.57
N PHE A 207 -1.71 7.79 -12.99
CA PHE A 207 -2.87 8.34 -13.71
C PHE A 207 -2.68 9.81 -14.08
N GLY A 208 -1.87 10.58 -13.30
CA GLY A 208 -1.46 11.93 -13.66
C GLY A 208 -0.68 11.95 -14.97
N THR A 209 0.41 11.21 -15.01
CA THR A 209 1.23 11.06 -16.21
C THR A 209 0.43 10.45 -17.38
N GLU A 210 -0.48 9.52 -17.13
CA GLU A 210 -1.37 8.98 -18.17
C GLU A 210 -2.26 10.08 -18.76
N ALA A 211 -2.85 10.93 -17.93
CA ALA A 211 -3.69 12.03 -18.39
C ALA A 211 -2.89 13.02 -19.25
N GLU A 212 -1.66 13.32 -18.87
CA GLU A 212 -0.77 14.19 -19.65
C GLU A 212 -0.39 13.56 -21.00
N GLN A 213 0.12 12.32 -20.97
CA GLN A 213 0.70 11.68 -22.17
C GLN A 213 -0.36 11.22 -23.17
N GLN A 214 -1.50 10.73 -22.71
CA GLN A 214 -2.53 10.19 -23.62
C GLN A 214 -3.57 11.22 -24.03
N TYR A 215 -3.85 12.21 -23.17
CA TYR A 215 -4.94 13.16 -23.41
C TYR A 215 -4.50 14.61 -23.41
N GLY A 216 -3.25 14.91 -23.12
CA GLY A 216 -2.73 16.27 -23.10
C GLY A 216 -3.22 17.11 -21.91
N ALA A 217 -3.67 16.48 -20.85
CA ALA A 217 -4.04 17.20 -19.63
C ALA A 217 -2.84 17.97 -19.06
N ILE A 218 -3.11 19.02 -18.32
CA ILE A 218 -2.09 19.84 -17.67
C ILE A 218 -2.34 19.88 -16.17
N GLN A 219 -1.27 19.89 -15.40
CA GLN A 219 -1.36 20.10 -13.97
C GLN A 219 -1.82 21.50 -13.64
N LEU A 220 -2.91 21.63 -12.91
CA LEU A 220 -3.45 22.89 -12.40
C LEU A 220 -2.81 23.25 -11.06
N ALA A 221 -2.64 22.26 -10.16
CA ALA A 221 -2.05 22.44 -8.84
C ALA A 221 -1.40 21.16 -8.34
N ASP A 222 -0.32 21.30 -7.59
CA ASP A 222 0.32 20.24 -6.82
C ASP A 222 -0.29 20.18 -5.42
N PHE A 223 -0.42 18.99 -4.87
CA PHE A 223 -0.89 18.82 -3.50
C PHE A 223 0.25 18.76 -2.47
N ASP A 224 1.48 18.50 -2.90
CA ASP A 224 2.64 18.46 -1.98
C ASP A 224 3.11 19.87 -1.59
N THR A 225 2.20 20.65 -1.02
CA THR A 225 2.43 22.04 -0.62
C THR A 225 1.96 22.29 0.81
N GLY A 226 2.46 23.34 1.42
CA GLY A 226 2.01 23.85 2.71
C GLY A 226 1.94 22.79 3.81
N SER A 227 0.77 22.61 4.38
CA SER A 227 0.53 21.63 5.45
C SER A 227 0.59 20.18 5.00
N LEU A 228 0.51 19.94 3.70
CA LEU A 228 0.56 18.60 3.10
C LEU A 228 1.95 18.24 2.54
N GLN A 229 2.96 19.08 2.70
CA GLN A 229 4.31 18.76 2.24
C GLN A 229 4.81 17.45 2.85
N ASN A 230 5.29 16.52 2.00
CA ASN A 230 5.69 15.17 2.40
C ASN A 230 4.59 14.43 3.19
N PHE A 231 3.34 14.52 2.74
CA PHE A 231 2.21 13.94 3.46
C PHE A 231 2.17 12.40 3.29
N PRO A 232 1.95 11.62 4.37
CA PRO A 232 1.78 10.17 4.26
C PRO A 232 0.50 9.84 3.48
N ILE A 233 0.63 8.97 2.49
CA ILE A 233 -0.48 8.58 1.61
C ILE A 233 -1.00 7.20 2.00
N GLY A 234 -0.14 6.18 1.96
CA GLY A 234 -0.56 4.80 2.02
C GLY A 234 0.07 3.98 3.15
N CYS A 235 -0.64 2.92 3.50
CA CYS A 235 -0.15 1.91 4.42
C CYS A 235 -0.76 0.53 4.11
N VAL A 236 -0.16 -0.51 4.68
CA VAL A 236 -0.73 -1.86 4.73
C VAL A 236 -1.35 -2.08 6.08
N ILE A 237 -2.60 -2.56 6.10
CA ILE A 237 -3.33 -2.92 7.31
C ILE A 237 -3.70 -4.39 7.34
N GLY A 238 -3.92 -4.92 8.54
CA GLY A 238 -4.57 -6.20 8.78
C GLY A 238 -5.62 -6.05 9.89
N THR A 239 -6.56 -6.98 10.03
CA THR A 239 -7.43 -6.95 11.22
C THR A 239 -6.61 -7.21 12.48
N THR A 240 -6.93 -6.52 13.57
CA THR A 240 -6.26 -6.73 14.86
C THR A 240 -6.26 -8.20 15.29
N GLN A 241 -7.37 -8.90 15.04
CA GLN A 241 -7.47 -10.32 15.34
C GLN A 241 -6.48 -11.14 14.52
N TRP A 242 -6.39 -10.89 13.21
CA TRP A 242 -5.51 -11.65 12.34
C TRP A 242 -4.03 -11.40 12.69
N VAL A 243 -3.63 -10.14 12.88
CA VAL A 243 -2.24 -9.80 13.26
C VAL A 243 -1.84 -10.45 14.59
N LYS A 244 -2.76 -10.47 15.58
CA LYS A 244 -2.51 -11.10 16.89
C LYS A 244 -2.39 -12.62 16.82
N THR A 245 -3.13 -13.26 15.92
CA THR A 245 -3.12 -14.74 15.80
C THR A 245 -2.09 -15.25 14.80
N HIS A 246 -1.51 -14.38 13.98
CA HIS A 246 -0.49 -14.72 12.98
C HIS A 246 0.73 -13.79 13.07
N PRO A 247 1.34 -13.62 14.26
CA PRO A 247 2.42 -12.63 14.44
C PRO A 247 3.66 -12.98 13.60
N ASN A 248 4.01 -14.26 13.44
CA ASN A 248 5.16 -14.64 12.63
C ASN A 248 4.89 -14.42 11.13
N THR A 249 3.65 -14.64 10.69
CA THR A 249 3.24 -14.36 9.30
C THR A 249 3.31 -12.85 9.00
N ALA A 250 2.79 -12.01 9.90
CA ALA A 250 2.86 -10.57 9.78
C ALA A 250 4.31 -10.06 9.79
N ALA A 251 5.14 -10.59 10.68
CA ALA A 251 6.57 -10.25 10.74
C ALA A 251 7.33 -10.72 9.47
N ALA A 252 7.02 -11.91 8.95
CA ALA A 252 7.61 -12.41 7.71
C ALA A 252 7.19 -11.52 6.50
N PHE A 253 5.92 -11.11 6.44
CA PHE A 253 5.45 -10.16 5.46
C PHE A 253 6.22 -8.83 5.56
N LEU A 254 6.31 -8.25 6.74
CA LEU A 254 6.99 -6.97 6.97
C LEU A 254 8.46 -7.02 6.53
N ARG A 255 9.20 -8.07 6.91
CA ARG A 255 10.61 -8.22 6.50
C ARG A 255 10.78 -8.30 4.98
N ALA A 256 9.89 -9.01 4.29
CA ALA A 256 9.93 -9.08 2.81
C ALA A 256 9.53 -7.75 2.17
N PHE A 257 8.48 -7.13 2.70
CA PHE A 257 7.99 -5.84 2.24
C PHE A 257 9.05 -4.74 2.39
N GLN A 258 9.73 -4.65 3.55
CA GLN A 258 10.81 -3.69 3.77
C GLN A 258 11.97 -3.85 2.78
N GLN A 259 12.28 -5.06 2.32
CA GLN A 259 13.26 -5.26 1.25
C GLN A 259 12.76 -4.67 -0.07
N GLY A 260 11.47 -4.81 -0.38
CA GLY A 260 10.84 -4.18 -1.54
C GLY A 260 10.86 -2.65 -1.45
N GLN A 261 10.50 -2.10 -0.28
CA GLN A 261 10.54 -0.67 0.01
C GLN A 261 11.96 -0.09 -0.16
N GLN A 262 12.97 -0.78 0.39
CA GLN A 262 14.37 -0.35 0.24
C GLN A 262 14.80 -0.27 -1.23
N VAL A 263 14.35 -1.21 -2.06
CA VAL A 263 14.62 -1.18 -3.50
C VAL A 263 13.81 -0.06 -4.17
N ALA A 264 12.55 0.11 -3.78
CA ALA A 264 11.71 1.18 -4.32
C ALA A 264 12.29 2.58 -4.05
N ASP A 265 12.77 2.81 -2.83
CA ASP A 265 13.32 4.09 -2.40
C ASP A 265 14.65 4.47 -3.10
N THR A 266 15.42 3.46 -3.53
CA THR A 266 16.77 3.67 -4.07
C THR A 266 16.93 3.36 -5.55
N ASN A 267 15.95 2.75 -6.19
CA ASN A 267 16.08 2.26 -7.56
C ASN A 267 14.82 2.51 -8.40
N ARG A 268 14.77 3.69 -9.00
CA ARG A 268 13.67 4.09 -9.89
C ARG A 268 13.37 3.04 -10.97
N ASN A 269 14.38 2.48 -11.63
CA ASN A 269 14.14 1.49 -12.69
C ASN A 269 13.45 0.22 -12.15
N ALA A 270 13.75 -0.19 -10.93
CA ALA A 270 13.05 -1.32 -10.31
C ALA A 270 11.55 -1.01 -10.09
N VAL A 271 11.22 0.23 -9.69
CA VAL A 271 9.83 0.70 -9.57
C VAL A 271 9.13 0.67 -10.93
N GLU A 272 9.72 1.28 -11.97
CA GLU A 272 9.18 1.30 -13.32
C GLU A 272 8.88 -0.11 -13.83
N GLN A 273 9.83 -1.03 -13.69
CA GLN A 273 9.67 -2.41 -14.13
C GLN A 273 8.59 -3.17 -13.33
N ALA A 274 8.50 -2.95 -12.01
CA ALA A 274 7.50 -3.59 -11.18
C ALA A 274 6.09 -3.10 -11.54
N LEU A 275 5.89 -1.80 -11.71
CA LEU A 275 4.60 -1.23 -12.08
C LEU A 275 4.14 -1.67 -13.49
N LEU A 276 5.08 -1.82 -14.42
CA LEU A 276 4.79 -2.38 -15.75
C LEU A 276 4.40 -3.85 -15.69
N ARG A 277 5.18 -4.69 -15.00
CA ARG A 277 4.89 -6.13 -14.90
C ARG A 277 3.55 -6.41 -14.22
N ASN A 278 3.20 -5.62 -13.24
CA ASN A 278 1.95 -5.74 -12.48
C ASN A 278 0.79 -4.94 -13.11
N LYS A 279 1.00 -4.36 -14.31
CA LYS A 279 -0.02 -3.62 -15.09
C LYS A 279 -0.60 -2.40 -14.36
N VAL A 280 0.18 -1.79 -13.51
CA VAL A 280 -0.16 -0.52 -12.84
C VAL A 280 0.13 0.63 -13.81
N ALA A 281 1.34 0.73 -14.35
CA ALA A 281 1.64 1.66 -15.44
C ALA A 281 1.25 1.05 -16.79
N ALA A 282 0.51 1.81 -17.61
CA ALA A 282 -0.02 1.34 -18.88
C ALA A 282 1.05 1.14 -19.96
N THR A 283 2.11 1.97 -19.94
CA THR A 283 3.18 1.95 -20.95
C THR A 283 4.55 2.23 -20.33
N PRO A 284 5.65 1.81 -21.00
CA PRO A 284 7.01 2.16 -20.57
C PRO A 284 7.27 3.66 -20.48
N VAL A 285 6.63 4.46 -21.33
CA VAL A 285 6.77 5.93 -21.29
C VAL A 285 6.17 6.48 -20.00
N ILE A 286 4.94 6.08 -19.66
CA ILE A 286 4.30 6.48 -18.41
C ILE A 286 5.17 6.08 -17.21
N ALA A 287 5.62 4.82 -17.15
CA ALA A 287 6.47 4.35 -16.08
C ALA A 287 7.77 5.16 -15.92
N ALA A 288 8.39 5.55 -17.05
CA ALA A 288 9.66 6.28 -17.05
C ALA A 288 9.51 7.77 -16.70
N THR A 289 8.34 8.38 -16.98
CA THR A 289 8.14 9.83 -16.83
C THR A 289 7.35 10.23 -15.59
N MET A 290 6.58 9.31 -14.98
CA MET A 290 5.82 9.60 -13.77
C MET A 290 6.71 10.05 -12.60
N THR A 291 6.16 10.86 -11.72
CA THR A 291 6.82 11.22 -10.47
C THR A 291 6.59 10.13 -9.42
N LEU A 292 7.68 9.62 -8.85
CA LEU A 292 7.59 8.56 -7.85
C LEU A 292 7.34 9.14 -6.44
N ASP A 293 6.76 8.30 -5.60
CA ASP A 293 6.66 8.54 -4.17
C ASP A 293 8.00 8.43 -3.46
N THR A 294 8.08 8.90 -2.23
CA THR A 294 9.03 8.39 -1.26
C THR A 294 8.47 7.11 -0.65
N TYR A 295 9.32 6.11 -0.44
CA TYR A 295 8.95 4.80 0.08
C TYR A 295 9.53 4.58 1.48
N PRO A 296 8.81 4.99 2.55
CA PRO A 296 9.34 4.95 3.93
C PRO A 296 9.64 3.53 4.38
N LEU A 297 10.77 3.36 5.08
CA LEU A 297 11.19 2.06 5.63
C LEU A 297 10.67 1.82 7.04
N THR A 298 10.27 2.88 7.73
CA THR A 298 9.84 2.86 9.13
C THR A 298 8.53 3.60 9.31
N MET A 299 7.88 3.37 10.44
CA MET A 299 6.69 4.11 10.84
C MET A 299 7.09 5.42 11.53
N ASP A 300 6.89 6.55 10.85
CA ASP A 300 7.00 7.88 11.44
C ASP A 300 5.64 8.27 12.05
N VAL A 301 5.46 7.99 13.33
CA VAL A 301 4.20 8.24 14.05
C VAL A 301 3.77 9.71 14.01
N PRO A 302 4.66 10.70 14.23
CA PRO A 302 4.32 12.10 14.02
C PRO A 302 3.81 12.43 12.62
N ALA A 303 4.46 11.91 11.57
CA ALA A 303 3.99 12.10 10.21
C ALA A 303 2.62 11.45 9.98
N MET A 304 2.43 10.21 10.42
CA MET A 304 1.16 9.50 10.31
C MET A 304 0.02 10.21 11.06
N GLN A 305 0.30 10.83 12.22
CA GLN A 305 -0.69 11.60 12.98
C GLN A 305 -1.24 12.78 12.19
N ARG A 306 -0.42 13.43 11.33
CA ARG A 306 -0.87 14.54 10.46
C ARG A 306 -2.08 14.17 9.59
N VAL A 307 -2.20 12.88 9.21
CA VAL A 307 -3.36 12.42 8.42
C VAL A 307 -4.64 12.56 9.24
N SER A 308 -4.63 12.06 10.47
CA SER A 308 -5.79 12.20 11.37
C SER A 308 -6.08 13.66 11.72
N ASP A 309 -5.05 14.48 11.89
CA ASP A 309 -5.20 15.90 12.16
C ASP A 309 -5.89 16.61 11.00
N ALA A 310 -5.48 16.35 9.76
CA ALA A 310 -6.10 16.89 8.55
C ALA A 310 -7.54 16.38 8.37
N MET A 311 -7.81 15.11 8.62
CA MET A 311 -9.16 14.55 8.57
C MET A 311 -10.10 15.24 9.57
N PHE A 312 -9.61 15.52 10.77
CA PHE A 312 -10.36 16.27 11.80
C PHE A 312 -10.61 17.71 11.34
N GLU A 313 -9.60 18.38 10.83
CA GLU A 313 -9.69 19.74 10.31
C GLU A 313 -10.74 19.88 9.20
N PHE A 314 -10.79 18.91 8.27
CA PHE A 314 -11.75 18.92 7.16
C PHE A 314 -13.09 18.23 7.49
N ASN A 315 -13.37 17.98 8.78
CA ASN A 315 -14.61 17.41 9.29
C ASN A 315 -15.00 16.06 8.68
N LEU A 316 -13.98 15.22 8.37
CA LEU A 316 -14.19 13.84 7.92
C LEU A 316 -14.44 12.86 9.09
N MET A 317 -14.33 13.32 10.32
CA MET A 317 -14.61 12.53 11.53
C MET A 317 -15.73 13.18 12.35
N PRO A 318 -16.98 13.17 11.87
CA PRO A 318 -18.08 13.86 12.55
C PRO A 318 -18.32 13.24 13.95
N GLY A 319 -18.46 14.11 14.94
CA GLY A 319 -18.66 13.70 16.34
C GLY A 319 -17.38 13.54 17.18
N PHE A 320 -16.21 13.55 16.56
CA PHE A 320 -14.93 13.63 17.29
C PHE A 320 -14.72 15.05 17.82
N LYS A 321 -14.13 15.16 19.01
CA LYS A 321 -13.78 16.46 19.65
C LYS A 321 -12.31 16.81 19.47
N GLN A 322 -11.52 15.87 18.99
CA GLN A 322 -10.08 15.98 18.71
C GLN A 322 -9.70 14.94 17.66
N PRO A 323 -8.55 15.08 16.99
CA PRO A 323 -8.06 14.08 16.05
C PRO A 323 -7.93 12.70 16.71
N TYR A 324 -8.19 11.64 15.94
CA TYR A 324 -7.97 10.26 16.37
C TYR A 324 -6.48 10.02 16.60
N GLN A 325 -6.11 9.31 17.66
CA GLN A 325 -4.72 9.00 17.94
C GLN A 325 -4.26 7.80 17.10
N ILE A 326 -3.41 8.05 16.10
CA ILE A 326 -2.98 7.00 15.15
C ILE A 326 -2.25 5.84 15.87
N THR A 327 -1.66 6.09 17.03
CA THR A 327 -1.03 5.07 17.88
C THR A 327 -1.98 3.95 18.29
N GLU A 328 -3.29 4.19 18.29
CA GLU A 328 -4.29 3.14 18.57
C GLU A 328 -4.34 2.08 17.45
N MET A 329 -3.90 2.40 16.23
CA MET A 329 -3.76 1.45 15.12
C MET A 329 -2.37 0.82 15.04
N ILE A 330 -1.39 1.31 15.79
CA ILE A 330 -0.04 0.78 15.82
C ILE A 330 0.07 -0.11 17.05
N GLN A 331 0.53 -1.34 16.90
CA GLN A 331 0.93 -2.16 18.04
C GLN A 331 2.46 -2.16 18.12
N PRO A 332 3.02 -1.93 19.30
CA PRO A 332 4.42 -2.28 19.51
C PRO A 332 4.58 -3.78 19.28
N GLU A 333 5.59 -4.19 18.53
CA GLU A 333 6.03 -5.57 18.49
C GLU A 333 6.32 -6.04 19.94
N PRO A 334 6.06 -7.30 20.30
CA PRO A 334 6.45 -7.81 21.61
C PRO A 334 7.96 -7.66 21.78
N GLY A 335 8.40 -6.64 22.53
CA GLY A 335 9.80 -6.31 22.79
C GLY A 335 10.37 -5.12 22.01
N GLU A 336 9.65 -4.48 21.10
CA GLU A 336 10.05 -3.21 20.50
C GLU A 336 9.47 -2.03 21.30
N ILE A 337 10.38 -1.22 21.82
CA ILE A 337 10.05 0.14 22.32
C ILE A 337 9.95 1.01 21.08
N ILE A 338 8.77 1.54 20.79
CA ILE A 338 8.57 2.60 19.78
C ILE A 338 9.46 3.77 20.21
N LYS A 339 10.51 4.02 19.45
CA LYS A 339 11.39 5.18 19.65
C LYS A 339 10.88 6.34 18.84
#